data_4d2745e67998b690a8774e63604bcf15
#
_entry.id   4d2745e67998b690a8774e63604bcf15
#
_cell.length_a   1.000
_cell.length_b   1.000
_cell.length_c   1.000
_cell.angle_alpha   90.00
_cell.angle_beta   90.00
_cell.angle_gamma   90.00
#
_symmetry.space_group_name_H-M   'P 1'
#
loop_
_entity.id
_entity.type
_entity.pdbx_description
1 polymer ?
#
loop_
_entity_poly.entity_id
_entity_poly.type
_entity_poly.pdbx_seq_one_letter_code
_entity_poly.pdbx_strand_id
1 'polypeptide(L)'
;IFKNSGFDKTTGKFRFNQKLSKDLSFDATINYVQTTREGVGTSADNGRFNMLAQILSARPTGGLRLTDEELLETAIDPEMLEDGSESLAQVNPVKQTESVTNNKRAEMWSANGALTWEIIKGLTFKTAGTYNTTNNRIDIFYKDGSKEAYRNGQKPYGRTQMGRDVRWSNNNTLTWK
;
A
#
# COMPACT_ATOMS: atom_id res chain seq x y z
N ILE A 1 -12.88 -2.09 13.11
CA ILE A 1 -11.40 -2.21 13.08
C ILE A 1 -11.10 -3.70 13.03
N PHE A 2 -10.33 -4.12 12.02
CA PHE A 2 -9.94 -5.53 11.86
C PHE A 2 -8.75 -5.84 12.75
N LYS A 3 -8.71 -7.06 13.31
CA LYS A 3 -7.51 -7.58 13.98
C LYS A 3 -6.29 -7.55 13.02
N ASN A 4 -5.11 -7.32 13.57
CA ASN A 4 -3.85 -7.32 12.83
C ASN A 4 -3.84 -6.34 11.64
N SER A 5 -4.52 -5.21 11.76
CA SER A 5 -4.52 -4.16 10.77
C SER A 5 -3.96 -2.86 11.34
N GLY A 6 -3.11 -2.21 10.57
CA GLY A 6 -2.46 -0.98 10.96
C GLY A 6 -2.17 -0.07 9.75
N PHE A 7 -2.05 1.22 10.02
CA PHE A 7 -1.62 2.20 9.04
C PHE A 7 -0.75 3.26 9.72
N ASP A 8 0.50 3.34 9.28
CA ASP A 8 1.45 4.35 9.71
C ASP A 8 1.86 5.22 8.53
N LYS A 9 1.96 6.51 8.78
CA LYS A 9 2.43 7.47 7.78
C LYS A 9 3.40 8.46 8.40
N THR A 10 4.60 8.51 7.85
CA THR A 10 5.61 9.51 8.18
C THR A 10 5.82 10.45 7.02
N THR A 11 5.84 11.75 7.27
CA THR A 11 6.07 12.76 6.24
C THR A 11 7.14 13.74 6.71
N GLY A 12 8.05 14.06 5.81
CA GLY A 12 9.06 15.10 6.01
C GLY A 12 9.06 16.07 4.83
N LYS A 13 9.19 17.36 5.11
CA LYS A 13 9.31 18.40 4.08
C LYS A 13 10.40 19.36 4.45
N PHE A 14 11.32 19.59 3.53
CA PHE A 14 12.34 20.61 3.63
C PHE A 14 12.17 21.57 2.45
N ARG A 15 12.23 22.87 2.74
CA ARG A 15 12.22 23.92 1.72
C ARG A 15 13.37 24.87 1.97
N PHE A 16 14.09 25.19 0.92
CA PHE A 16 15.19 26.11 0.91
C PHE A 16 15.01 27.13 -0.21
N ASN A 17 15.08 28.41 0.13
CA ASN A 17 15.00 29.52 -0.81
C ASN A 17 16.13 30.47 -0.49
N GLN A 18 17.01 30.72 -1.43
CA GLN A 18 18.19 31.55 -1.23
C GLN A 18 18.44 32.47 -2.41
N LYS A 19 18.66 33.76 -2.15
CA LYS A 19 19.26 34.67 -3.11
C LYS A 19 20.77 34.52 -3.01
N LEU A 20 21.37 34.01 -4.06
CA LEU A 20 22.84 33.82 -4.15
C LEU A 20 23.54 35.11 -4.54
N SER A 21 22.89 35.97 -5.35
CA SER A 21 23.32 37.30 -5.70
C SER A 21 22.12 38.22 -5.99
N LYS A 22 22.36 39.44 -6.46
CA LYS A 22 21.28 40.35 -6.86
C LYS A 22 20.46 39.77 -8.02
N ASP A 23 21.10 39.01 -8.90
CA ASP A 23 20.53 38.52 -10.15
C ASP A 23 20.34 37.00 -10.17
N LEU A 24 20.72 36.30 -9.07
CA LEU A 24 20.68 34.84 -9.02
C LEU A 24 19.97 34.36 -7.75
N SER A 25 18.95 33.53 -7.94
CA SER A 25 18.23 32.87 -6.85
C SER A 25 18.12 31.36 -7.08
N PHE A 26 18.11 30.63 -5.96
CA PHE A 26 17.96 29.17 -5.95
C PHE A 26 16.82 28.79 -5.00
N ASP A 27 15.93 27.94 -5.48
CA ASP A 27 14.82 27.36 -4.75
C ASP A 27 14.93 25.84 -4.75
N ALA A 28 14.78 25.22 -3.59
CA ALA A 28 14.73 23.76 -3.48
C ALA A 28 13.63 23.30 -2.53
N THR A 29 13.00 22.21 -2.86
CA THR A 29 12.03 21.55 -1.99
C THR A 29 12.26 20.05 -2.04
N ILE A 30 12.39 19.42 -0.89
CA ILE A 30 12.50 17.97 -0.74
C ILE A 30 11.33 17.51 0.11
N ASN A 31 10.59 16.52 -0.38
CA ASN A 31 9.52 15.87 0.36
C ASN A 31 9.85 14.38 0.49
N TYR A 32 9.59 13.85 1.67
CA TYR A 32 9.64 12.44 1.99
C TYR A 32 8.30 11.98 2.52
N VAL A 33 7.82 10.87 2.04
CA VAL A 33 6.62 10.22 2.53
C VAL A 33 6.90 8.71 2.64
N GLN A 34 6.70 8.17 3.82
CA GLN A 34 6.68 6.73 4.04
C GLN A 34 5.30 6.33 4.54
N THR A 35 4.75 5.26 3.97
CA THR A 35 3.51 4.64 4.45
C THR A 35 3.73 3.16 4.68
N THR A 36 3.25 2.66 5.81
CA THR A 36 3.20 1.23 6.11
C THR A 36 1.74 0.86 6.36
N ARG A 37 1.27 -0.17 5.67
CA ARG A 37 -0.05 -0.75 5.88
C ARG A 37 0.13 -2.21 6.23
N GLU A 38 -0.54 -2.61 7.30
CA GLU A 38 -0.54 -3.99 7.79
C GLU A 38 -1.95 -4.55 7.73
N GLY A 39 -2.03 -5.84 7.50
CA GLY A 39 -3.27 -6.59 7.58
C GLY A 39 -4.00 -6.81 6.27
N VAL A 40 -5.08 -7.56 6.37
CA VAL A 40 -5.88 -7.99 5.23
C VAL A 40 -6.68 -6.81 4.68
N GLY A 41 -6.59 -6.58 3.39
CA GLY A 41 -7.28 -5.46 2.76
C GLY A 41 -8.80 -5.63 2.72
N THR A 42 -9.50 -4.51 2.90
CA THR A 42 -10.95 -4.40 2.73
C THR A 42 -11.33 -3.81 1.38
N SER A 43 -10.35 -3.56 0.53
CA SER A 43 -10.53 -2.91 -0.77
C SER A 43 -11.35 -3.77 -1.72
N ALA A 44 -12.23 -3.12 -2.46
CA ALA A 44 -13.00 -3.74 -3.54
C ALA A 44 -12.14 -4.27 -4.69
N ASP A 45 -10.86 -3.92 -4.76
CA ASP A 45 -9.92 -4.38 -5.79
C ASP A 45 -9.78 -5.91 -5.83
N ASN A 46 -10.10 -6.60 -4.74
CA ASN A 46 -10.15 -8.05 -4.67
C ASN A 46 -11.55 -8.62 -5.00
N GLY A 47 -12.47 -7.79 -5.46
CA GLY A 47 -13.84 -8.17 -5.76
C GLY A 47 -14.56 -8.77 -4.54
N ARG A 48 -15.34 -9.83 -4.80
CA ARG A 48 -16.08 -10.57 -3.76
C ARG A 48 -15.21 -11.31 -2.73
N PHE A 49 -13.89 -11.36 -2.93
CA PHE A 49 -12.95 -12.04 -2.02
C PHE A 49 -12.31 -11.11 -0.99
N ASN A 50 -12.78 -9.88 -0.87
CA ASN A 50 -12.31 -8.98 0.17
C ASN A 50 -12.82 -9.39 1.57
N MET A 51 -12.13 -8.94 2.62
CA MET A 51 -12.46 -9.29 3.99
C MET A 51 -13.87 -8.85 4.40
N LEU A 52 -14.35 -7.70 3.91
CA LEU A 52 -15.70 -7.23 4.24
C LEU A 52 -16.76 -8.18 3.67
N ALA A 53 -16.60 -8.65 2.44
CA ALA A 53 -17.51 -9.63 1.87
C ALA A 53 -17.47 -10.97 2.64
N GLN A 54 -16.30 -11.40 3.08
CA GLN A 54 -16.17 -12.61 3.92
C GLN A 54 -16.92 -12.46 5.26
N ILE A 55 -16.82 -11.31 5.92
CA ILE A 55 -17.54 -11.06 7.17
C ILE A 55 -19.05 -11.07 6.95
N LEU A 56 -19.54 -10.42 5.89
CA LEU A 56 -20.97 -10.35 5.58
C LEU A 56 -21.55 -11.71 5.18
N SER A 57 -20.71 -12.60 4.65
CA SER A 57 -21.12 -13.93 4.22
C SER A 57 -20.87 -15.01 5.28
N ALA A 58 -20.14 -14.69 6.34
CA ALA A 58 -19.85 -15.65 7.39
C ALA A 58 -21.14 -16.08 8.13
N ARG A 59 -21.25 -17.37 8.37
CA ARG A 59 -22.38 -17.94 9.12
C ARG A 59 -22.24 -17.56 10.62
N PRO A 60 -23.32 -17.06 11.26
CA PRO A 60 -23.25 -16.61 12.65
C PRO A 60 -23.32 -17.74 13.68
N THR A 61 -23.79 -18.93 13.28
CA THR A 61 -24.03 -20.08 14.16
C THR A 61 -23.40 -21.35 13.61
N GLY A 62 -23.12 -22.32 14.49
CA GLY A 62 -22.45 -23.58 14.14
C GLY A 62 -23.25 -24.50 13.21
N GLY A 63 -24.57 -24.40 13.15
CA GLY A 63 -25.44 -25.23 12.31
C GLY A 63 -25.66 -26.62 12.86
N LEU A 64 -25.62 -27.65 11.97
CA LEU A 64 -25.94 -29.02 12.35
C LEU A 64 -24.72 -29.84 12.80
N ARG A 65 -23.50 -29.43 12.41
CA ARG A 65 -22.28 -30.23 12.60
C ARG A 65 -21.32 -29.65 13.62
N LEU A 66 -21.38 -28.35 13.84
CA LEU A 66 -20.49 -27.63 14.74
C LEU A 66 -21.31 -26.90 15.80
N THR A 67 -20.78 -26.82 17.01
CA THR A 67 -21.26 -25.84 18.01
C THR A 67 -20.80 -24.44 17.59
N ASP A 68 -21.36 -23.40 18.22
CA ASP A 68 -20.94 -22.02 17.94
C ASP A 68 -19.47 -21.79 18.31
N GLU A 69 -18.99 -22.41 19.39
CA GLU A 69 -17.59 -22.37 19.81
C GLU A 69 -16.67 -23.05 18.79
N GLU A 70 -17.03 -24.24 18.32
CA GLU A 70 -16.26 -24.97 17.31
C GLU A 70 -16.20 -24.22 15.97
N LEU A 71 -17.29 -23.55 15.57
CA LEU A 71 -17.29 -22.71 14.37
C LEU A 71 -16.27 -21.57 14.50
N LEU A 72 -16.17 -20.93 15.67
CA LEU A 72 -15.21 -19.85 15.92
C LEU A 72 -13.76 -20.32 15.86
N GLU A 73 -13.50 -21.57 16.23
CA GLU A 73 -12.16 -22.17 16.20
C GLU A 73 -11.81 -22.79 14.85
N THR A 74 -12.80 -23.08 14.02
CA THR A 74 -12.57 -23.71 12.71
C THR A 74 -12.17 -22.66 11.65
N ALA A 75 -11.11 -22.95 10.92
CA ALA A 75 -10.62 -22.05 9.88
C ALA A 75 -11.52 -22.05 8.63
N ILE A 76 -12.07 -23.22 8.29
CA ILE A 76 -12.92 -23.42 7.10
C ILE A 76 -14.18 -24.17 7.54
N ASP A 77 -15.34 -23.65 7.19
CA ASP A 77 -16.63 -24.24 7.54
C ASP A 77 -16.90 -25.52 6.73
N PRO A 78 -16.96 -26.70 7.38
CA PRO A 78 -17.13 -27.97 6.69
C PRO A 78 -18.49 -28.12 6.02
N GLU A 79 -19.55 -27.50 6.55
CA GLU A 79 -20.87 -27.59 5.94
C GLU A 79 -20.95 -26.83 4.62
N MET A 80 -20.22 -25.74 4.52
CA MET A 80 -20.12 -24.94 3.31
C MET A 80 -19.24 -25.57 2.22
N LEU A 81 -18.32 -26.46 2.61
CA LEU A 81 -17.47 -27.20 1.65
C LEU A 81 -18.26 -28.23 0.86
N GLU A 82 -19.25 -28.87 1.45
CA GLU A 82 -20.01 -29.96 0.81
C GLU A 82 -20.88 -29.48 -0.34
N ASP A 83 -21.36 -28.26 -0.31
CA ASP A 83 -22.13 -27.67 -1.40
C ASP A 83 -21.32 -27.44 -2.69
N GLY A 84 -20.03 -27.77 -2.68
CA GLY A 84 -19.13 -27.59 -3.83
C GLY A 84 -18.96 -26.13 -4.25
N SER A 85 -19.58 -25.22 -3.51
CA SER A 85 -19.46 -23.79 -3.78
C SER A 85 -18.12 -23.28 -3.24
N GLU A 86 -17.32 -22.64 -4.06
CA GLU A 86 -16.18 -21.83 -3.62
C GLU A 86 -16.67 -20.53 -2.93
N SER A 87 -17.61 -20.67 -2.01
CA SER A 87 -18.25 -19.57 -1.33
C SER A 87 -17.30 -18.86 -0.39
N LEU A 88 -17.50 -17.56 -0.23
CA LEU A 88 -16.81 -16.75 0.80
C LEU A 88 -17.20 -17.17 2.22
N ALA A 89 -18.39 -17.74 2.39
CA ALA A 89 -18.87 -18.24 3.65
C ALA A 89 -18.10 -19.46 4.20
N GLN A 90 -17.26 -20.10 3.36
CA GLN A 90 -16.42 -21.22 3.77
C GLN A 90 -15.28 -20.82 4.72
N VAL A 91 -14.96 -19.55 4.83
CA VAL A 91 -13.79 -19.07 5.57
C VAL A 91 -14.21 -18.26 6.76
N ASN A 92 -13.73 -18.67 7.94
CA ASN A 92 -13.88 -17.89 9.16
C ASN A 92 -13.05 -16.59 9.02
N PRO A 93 -13.69 -15.40 9.02
CA PRO A 93 -12.99 -14.14 8.82
C PRO A 93 -12.00 -13.81 9.94
N VAL A 94 -12.23 -14.27 11.17
CA VAL A 94 -11.30 -14.08 12.29
C VAL A 94 -10.03 -14.89 12.06
N LYS A 95 -10.17 -16.18 11.77
CA LYS A 95 -9.02 -17.05 11.46
C LYS A 95 -8.26 -16.59 10.22
N GLN A 96 -8.96 -16.09 9.21
CA GLN A 96 -8.32 -15.52 8.02
C GLN A 96 -7.43 -14.32 8.38
N THR A 97 -7.90 -13.38 9.24
CA THR A 97 -7.07 -12.25 9.67
C THR A 97 -5.86 -12.65 10.50
N GLU A 98 -5.94 -13.76 11.24
CA GLU A 98 -4.83 -14.30 12.03
C GLU A 98 -3.82 -15.11 11.18
N SER A 99 -4.32 -15.70 10.09
CA SER A 99 -3.53 -16.58 9.22
C SER A 99 -2.87 -15.85 8.04
N VAL A 100 -3.22 -14.59 7.78
CA VAL A 100 -2.64 -13.82 6.68
C VAL A 100 -1.82 -12.66 7.22
N THR A 101 -0.52 -12.66 6.93
CA THR A 101 0.34 -11.49 7.11
C THR A 101 0.44 -10.75 5.77
N ASN A 102 0.08 -9.47 5.76
CA ASN A 102 0.15 -8.65 4.55
C ASN A 102 0.68 -7.28 4.92
N ASN A 103 1.95 -7.04 4.62
CA ASN A 103 2.64 -5.80 4.91
C ASN A 103 2.97 -5.09 3.60
N LYS A 104 2.48 -3.86 3.47
CA LYS A 104 2.73 -3.00 2.32
C LYS A 104 3.46 -1.75 2.77
N ARG A 105 4.67 -1.56 2.28
CA ARG A 105 5.48 -0.37 2.54
C ARG A 105 5.70 0.38 1.24
N ALA A 106 5.43 1.69 1.27
CA ALA A 106 5.74 2.59 0.17
C ALA A 106 6.58 3.75 0.70
N GLU A 107 7.69 4.02 0.03
CA GLU A 107 8.56 5.15 0.29
C GLU A 107 8.61 6.04 -0.95
N MET A 108 8.35 7.31 -0.77
CA MET A 108 8.36 8.30 -1.85
C MET A 108 9.30 9.44 -1.49
N TRP A 109 10.21 9.75 -2.39
CA TRP A 109 11.06 10.92 -2.37
C TRP A 109 10.72 11.81 -3.55
N SER A 110 10.57 13.10 -3.30
CA SER A 110 10.36 14.10 -4.32
C SER A 110 11.30 15.28 -4.04
N ALA A 111 12.20 15.54 -4.97
CA ALA A 111 13.10 16.68 -4.93
C ALA A 111 12.83 17.60 -6.13
N ASN A 112 12.62 18.87 -5.84
CA ASN A 112 12.43 19.91 -6.85
C ASN A 112 13.46 21.00 -6.61
N GLY A 113 14.13 21.45 -7.66
CA GLY A 113 15.08 22.53 -7.63
C GLY A 113 14.86 23.50 -8.78
N ALA A 114 15.03 24.79 -8.54
CA ALA A 114 14.99 25.79 -9.58
C ALA A 114 16.08 26.83 -9.37
N LEU A 115 16.78 27.19 -10.43
CA LEU A 115 17.71 28.28 -10.48
C LEU A 115 17.13 29.36 -11.42
N THR A 116 17.04 30.57 -10.92
CA THR A 116 16.62 31.73 -11.70
C THR A 116 17.75 32.74 -11.76
N TRP A 117 18.14 33.11 -12.96
CA TRP A 117 19.24 34.04 -13.22
C TRP A 117 18.83 35.13 -14.20
N GLU A 118 18.91 36.37 -13.76
CA GLU A 118 18.82 37.55 -14.63
C GLU A 118 20.21 37.80 -15.24
N ILE A 119 20.41 37.34 -16.48
CA ILE A 119 21.72 37.39 -17.19
C ILE A 119 22.07 38.83 -17.46
N ILE A 120 21.14 39.62 -17.96
CA ILE A 120 21.20 41.07 -18.16
C ILE A 120 19.81 41.63 -17.88
N LYS A 121 19.70 42.93 -17.68
CA LYS A 121 18.42 43.59 -17.38
C LYS A 121 17.37 43.23 -18.44
N GLY A 122 16.29 42.61 -18.00
CA GLY A 122 15.20 42.15 -18.87
C GLY A 122 15.36 40.74 -19.44
N LEU A 123 16.55 40.09 -19.40
CA LEU A 123 16.76 38.72 -19.86
C LEU A 123 16.94 37.77 -18.66
N THR A 124 15.96 36.93 -18.44
CA THR A 124 15.94 35.97 -17.35
C THR A 124 16.01 34.53 -17.87
N PHE A 125 16.97 33.77 -17.41
CA PHE A 125 17.06 32.34 -17.59
C PHE A 125 16.58 31.62 -16.34
N LYS A 126 15.72 30.62 -16.51
CA LYS A 126 15.28 29.75 -15.43
C LYS A 126 15.45 28.29 -15.84
N THR A 127 16.17 27.53 -15.02
CA THR A 127 16.22 26.07 -15.11
C THR A 127 15.53 25.47 -13.88
N ALA A 128 14.67 24.48 -14.08
CA ALA A 128 13.97 23.80 -13.02
C ALA A 128 14.02 22.29 -13.24
N GLY A 129 14.42 21.55 -12.21
CA GLY A 129 14.50 20.11 -12.23
C GLY A 129 13.61 19.46 -11.18
N THR A 130 13.04 18.31 -11.51
CA THR A 130 12.34 17.46 -10.56
C THR A 130 12.90 16.05 -10.60
N TYR A 131 12.99 15.44 -9.43
CA TYR A 131 13.35 14.04 -9.26
C TYR A 131 12.37 13.40 -8.29
N ASN A 132 11.68 12.36 -8.75
CA ASN A 132 10.76 11.59 -7.94
C ASN A 132 11.16 10.12 -7.98
N THR A 133 11.17 9.48 -6.83
CA THR A 133 11.32 8.03 -6.73
C THR A 133 10.30 7.46 -5.77
N THR A 134 9.72 6.33 -6.15
CA THR A 134 8.78 5.57 -5.32
C THR A 134 9.28 4.14 -5.25
N ASN A 135 9.52 3.67 -4.02
CA ASN A 135 9.87 2.29 -3.73
C ASN A 135 8.68 1.63 -3.04
N ASN A 136 8.16 0.57 -3.62
CA ASN A 136 7.07 -0.21 -3.06
C ASN A 136 7.57 -1.60 -2.70
N ARG A 137 7.18 -2.08 -1.52
CA ARG A 137 7.41 -3.45 -1.07
C ARG A 137 6.12 -4.01 -0.51
N ILE A 138 5.77 -5.21 -0.95
CA ILE A 138 4.61 -5.96 -0.49
C ILE A 138 5.13 -7.33 -0.07
N ASP A 139 4.97 -7.65 1.21
CA ASP A 139 5.28 -8.95 1.77
C ASP A 139 3.98 -9.60 2.23
N ILE A 140 3.63 -10.75 1.64
CA ILE A 140 2.43 -11.50 1.98
C ILE A 140 2.84 -12.90 2.37
N PHE A 141 2.28 -13.39 3.49
CA PHE A 141 2.45 -14.76 3.94
C PHE A 141 1.11 -15.33 4.37
N TYR A 142 0.76 -16.48 3.81
CA TYR A 142 -0.43 -17.25 4.09
C TYR A 142 -0.05 -18.45 4.94
N LYS A 143 -0.45 -18.41 6.23
CA LYS A 143 -0.25 -19.51 7.18
C LYS A 143 -1.31 -20.59 6.98
N ASP A 144 -1.17 -21.68 7.71
CA ASP A 144 -2.23 -22.67 7.88
C ASP A 144 -3.52 -21.99 8.38
N GLY A 145 -4.67 -22.47 7.92
CA GLY A 145 -5.97 -21.89 8.23
C GLY A 145 -6.36 -20.70 7.37
N SER A 146 -5.48 -20.24 6.46
CA SER A 146 -5.90 -19.27 5.43
C SER A 146 -6.55 -20.00 4.25
N LYS A 147 -7.49 -19.34 3.59
CA LYS A 147 -8.13 -19.84 2.37
C LYS A 147 -7.10 -20.13 1.27
N GLU A 148 -6.10 -19.29 1.16
CA GLU A 148 -5.04 -19.40 0.16
C GLU A 148 -4.18 -20.64 0.40
N ALA A 149 -3.81 -20.92 1.65
CA ALA A 149 -3.07 -22.13 2.01
C ALA A 149 -3.92 -23.38 1.75
N TYR A 150 -5.21 -23.36 2.09
CA TYR A 150 -6.13 -24.46 1.79
C TYR A 150 -6.17 -24.78 0.31
N ARG A 151 -6.34 -23.77 -0.56
CA ARG A 151 -6.32 -23.93 -2.02
C ARG A 151 -4.97 -24.38 -2.57
N ASN A 152 -3.89 -24.12 -1.85
CA ASN A 152 -2.55 -24.60 -2.19
C ASN A 152 -2.23 -26.01 -1.62
N GLY A 153 -3.24 -26.85 -1.47
CA GLY A 153 -3.10 -28.20 -0.92
C GLY A 153 -2.72 -28.20 0.56
N GLN A 154 -3.28 -27.29 1.34
CA GLN A 154 -3.06 -27.06 2.77
C GLN A 154 -1.59 -26.71 3.10
N LYS A 155 -0.88 -26.10 2.17
CA LYS A 155 0.52 -25.70 2.36
C LYS A 155 0.64 -24.19 2.49
N PRO A 156 1.27 -23.71 3.59
CA PRO A 156 1.62 -22.31 3.72
C PRO A 156 2.53 -21.84 2.60
N TYR A 157 2.37 -20.60 2.17
CA TYR A 157 3.26 -19.97 1.21
C TYR A 157 3.27 -18.47 1.36
N GLY A 158 4.28 -17.84 0.79
CA GLY A 158 4.40 -16.40 0.80
C GLY A 158 4.99 -15.87 -0.49
N ARG A 159 4.85 -14.56 -0.66
CA ARG A 159 5.48 -13.83 -1.75
C ARG A 159 5.95 -12.47 -1.29
N THR A 160 7.08 -12.04 -1.85
CA THR A 160 7.55 -10.66 -1.76
C THR A 160 7.51 -10.05 -3.15
N GLN A 161 6.95 -8.87 -3.25
CA GLN A 161 6.94 -8.07 -4.47
C GLN A 161 7.60 -6.74 -4.19
N MET A 162 8.57 -6.36 -5.02
CA MET A 162 9.26 -5.08 -4.95
C MET A 162 9.10 -4.35 -6.27
N GLY A 163 8.86 -3.04 -6.18
CA GLY A 163 8.78 -2.18 -7.34
C GLY A 163 9.49 -0.86 -7.06
N ARG A 164 10.19 -0.34 -8.06
CA ARG A 164 10.80 0.98 -8.01
C ARG A 164 10.39 1.75 -9.25
N ASP A 165 9.87 2.95 -9.05
CA ASP A 165 9.59 3.92 -10.11
C ASP A 165 10.50 5.13 -9.89
N VAL A 166 11.14 5.58 -10.96
CA VAL A 166 12.00 6.76 -10.95
C VAL A 166 11.60 7.66 -12.11
N ARG A 167 11.31 8.91 -11.80
CA ARG A 167 10.95 9.94 -12.78
C ARG A 167 11.76 11.18 -12.52
N TRP A 168 12.31 11.73 -13.57
CA TRP A 168 12.98 13.02 -13.53
C TRP A 168 12.58 13.88 -14.72
N SER A 169 12.61 15.16 -14.53
CA SER A 169 12.41 16.14 -15.60
C SER A 169 13.27 17.37 -15.39
N ASN A 170 13.59 18.03 -16.47
CA ASN A 170 14.26 19.33 -16.47
C ASN A 170 13.57 20.24 -17.48
N ASN A 171 13.26 21.46 -17.04
CA ASN A 171 12.67 22.52 -17.87
C ASN A 171 13.58 23.74 -17.85
N ASN A 172 13.88 24.26 -19.03
CA ASN A 172 14.69 25.44 -19.21
C ASN A 172 13.86 26.50 -19.96
N THR A 173 13.83 27.69 -19.42
CA THR A 173 13.10 28.82 -20.03
C THR A 173 13.99 30.05 -20.10
N LEU A 174 13.90 30.78 -21.19
CA LEU A 174 14.53 32.08 -21.40
C LEU A 174 13.42 33.09 -21.67
N THR A 175 13.37 34.13 -20.87
CA THR A 175 12.34 35.17 -20.96
C THR A 175 12.98 36.52 -21.18
N TRP A 176 12.49 37.26 -22.17
CA TRP A 176 12.88 38.64 -22.43
C TRP A 176 11.69 39.55 -22.14
N LYS A 177 11.94 40.64 -21.40
CA LYS A 177 10.93 41.69 -21.07
C LYS A 177 11.41 43.05 -21.47
#